data_e0a284cdc7d8a07276f3c75992ad6fb8
#
_entry.id   e0a284cdc7d8a07276f3c75992ad6fb8
#
_cell.length_a   1.000
_cell.length_b   1.000
_cell.length_c   1.000
_cell.angle_alpha   90.00
_cell.angle_beta   90.00
_cell.angle_gamma   90.00
#
_symmetry.space_group_name_H-M   'P 1'
#
loop_
_entity.id
_entity.type
_entity.pdbx_description
1 polymer ?
#
loop_
_entity_poly.entity_id
_entity_poly.type
_entity_poly.pdbx_seq_one_letter_code
_entity_poly.pdbx_strand_id
1 'polypeptide(L)'
;MNSSIVNNVLRFVFLILLQVLVLNNINFLGYINPYLYVLFLLLFPFTGNQTLFIFCAFLLGLSIDIFEDSGGINAAACLVAAFVRPNLLRFSFGVSYDHQNIRLANTPFGAKLSYISLMVLIHHFVLFSLEMFSVSHIILILKKTLFSGIFTVILILLSLTLFTRKYR
;
A
#
# COMPACT_ATOMS: atom_id res chain seq x y z
N MET A 1 14.79 1.37 23.23
CA MET A 1 13.72 1.67 22.24
C MET A 1 13.78 0.60 21.18
N ASN A 2 12.72 -0.18 20.97
CA ASN A 2 12.77 -1.36 20.08
C ASN A 2 13.13 -0.93 18.65
N SER A 3 14.20 -1.49 18.10
CA SER A 3 14.66 -1.24 16.72
C SER A 3 13.55 -1.38 15.66
N SER A 4 12.55 -2.22 15.92
CA SER A 4 11.40 -2.41 15.03
C SER A 4 10.48 -1.18 14.96
N ILE A 5 10.27 -0.47 16.07
CA ILE A 5 9.44 0.76 16.10
C ILE A 5 10.14 1.87 15.34
N VAL A 6 11.43 2.08 15.60
CA VAL A 6 12.25 3.08 14.89
C VAL A 6 12.24 2.84 13.40
N ASN A 7 12.43 1.58 12.97
CA ASN A 7 12.41 1.22 11.55
C ASN A 7 11.04 1.47 10.90
N ASN A 8 9.95 1.22 11.62
CA ASN A 8 8.60 1.50 11.09
C ASN A 8 8.33 3.01 10.98
N VAL A 9 8.77 3.80 11.96
CA VAL A 9 8.65 5.28 11.90
C VAL A 9 9.51 5.84 10.76
N LEU A 10 10.75 5.39 10.62
CA LEU A 10 11.61 5.83 9.52
C LEU A 10 11.02 5.47 8.15
N ARG A 11 10.47 4.25 8.01
CA ARG A 11 9.78 3.81 6.80
C ARG A 11 8.56 4.68 6.50
N PHE A 12 7.75 4.98 7.52
CA PHE A 12 6.57 5.84 7.41
C PHE A 12 6.95 7.21 6.84
N VAL A 13 7.89 7.90 7.49
CA VAL A 13 8.35 9.23 7.05
C VAL A 13 9.00 9.18 5.66
N PHE A 14 9.87 8.20 5.43
CA PHE A 14 10.55 8.04 4.14
C PHE A 14 9.58 7.84 2.97
N LEU A 15 8.57 6.98 3.15
CA LEU A 15 7.59 6.70 2.08
C LEU A 15 6.69 7.91 1.80
N ILE A 16 6.31 8.70 2.82
CA ILE A 16 5.58 9.95 2.62
C ILE A 16 6.43 10.93 1.81
N LEU A 17 7.66 11.19 2.24
CA LEU A 17 8.55 12.12 1.54
C LEU A 17 8.82 11.68 0.10
N LEU A 18 9.10 10.40 -0.11
CA LEU A 18 9.33 9.86 -1.44
C LEU A 18 8.08 10.00 -2.34
N GLN A 19 6.90 9.71 -1.79
CA GLN A 19 5.64 9.86 -2.52
C GLN A 19 5.42 11.31 -2.92
N VAL A 20 5.43 12.22 -1.95
CA VAL A 20 5.09 13.63 -2.15
C VAL A 20 6.11 14.35 -3.03
N LEU A 21 7.41 14.16 -2.76
CA LEU A 21 8.46 14.92 -3.43
C LEU A 21 8.83 14.38 -4.82
N VAL A 22 8.65 13.07 -5.03
CA VAL A 22 9.13 12.42 -6.26
C VAL A 22 7.98 11.80 -7.05
N LEU A 23 7.23 10.87 -6.43
CA LEU A 23 6.32 10.00 -7.17
C LEU A 23 5.06 10.71 -7.65
N ASN A 24 4.55 11.69 -6.90
CA ASN A 24 3.39 12.48 -7.31
C ASN A 24 3.67 13.36 -8.55
N ASN A 25 4.95 13.63 -8.83
CA ASN A 25 5.37 14.45 -9.96
C ASN A 25 5.69 13.63 -11.23
N ILE A 26 5.60 12.30 -11.18
CA ILE A 26 5.95 11.44 -12.34
C ILE A 26 4.94 11.57 -13.46
N ASN A 27 3.65 11.54 -13.14
CA ASN A 27 2.50 11.75 -14.04
C ASN A 27 2.68 11.07 -15.42
N PHE A 28 3.03 9.77 -15.40
CA PHE A 28 3.35 9.03 -16.62
C PHE A 28 2.12 8.96 -17.54
N LEU A 29 2.27 9.32 -18.80
CA LEU A 29 1.20 9.45 -19.79
C LEU A 29 0.06 10.41 -19.37
N GLY A 30 0.30 11.30 -18.40
CA GLY A 30 -0.66 12.31 -17.94
C GLY A 30 -1.73 11.81 -16.95
N TYR A 31 -1.75 10.52 -16.60
CA TYR A 31 -2.76 9.95 -15.68
C TYR A 31 -2.29 8.74 -14.85
N ILE A 32 -1.06 8.29 -15.02
CA ILE A 32 -0.52 7.12 -14.29
C ILE A 32 0.47 7.61 -13.25
N ASN A 33 0.11 7.48 -11.98
CA ASN A 33 1.00 7.74 -10.86
C ASN A 33 1.23 6.47 -10.05
N PRO A 34 2.46 6.19 -9.62
CA PRO A 34 2.72 5.10 -8.70
C PRO A 34 2.46 5.55 -7.26
N TYR A 35 1.81 4.71 -6.49
CA TYR A 35 1.48 4.97 -5.08
C TYR A 35 2.30 4.05 -4.16
N LEU A 36 3.61 4.33 -4.06
CA LEU A 36 4.55 3.46 -3.33
C LEU A 36 4.33 3.48 -1.81
N TYR A 37 3.67 4.48 -1.25
CA TYR A 37 3.35 4.52 0.19
C TYR A 37 2.47 3.33 0.64
N VAL A 38 1.75 2.66 -0.29
CA VAL A 38 1.04 1.41 -0.02
C VAL A 38 1.98 0.31 0.50
N LEU A 39 3.27 0.39 0.19
CA LEU A 39 4.29 -0.51 0.73
C LEU A 39 4.33 -0.50 2.27
N PHE A 40 4.00 0.62 2.92
CA PHE A 40 3.89 0.68 4.38
C PHE A 40 2.80 -0.26 4.89
N LEU A 41 1.62 -0.27 4.25
CA LEU A 41 0.51 -1.14 4.63
C LEU A 41 0.86 -2.62 4.47
N LEU A 42 1.63 -2.95 3.42
CA LEU A 42 2.08 -4.32 3.15
C LEU A 42 3.12 -4.80 4.16
N LEU A 43 4.05 -3.93 4.57
CA LEU A 43 5.18 -4.27 5.44
C LEU A 43 4.92 -4.09 6.92
N PHE A 44 3.75 -3.56 7.30
CA PHE A 44 3.38 -3.46 8.71
C PHE A 44 3.33 -4.87 9.34
N PRO A 45 3.81 -5.07 10.60
CA PRO A 45 3.85 -6.38 11.22
C PRO A 45 2.51 -7.12 11.15
N PHE A 46 2.52 -8.39 10.77
CA PHE A 46 1.30 -9.20 10.61
C PHE A 46 0.65 -9.57 11.94
N THR A 47 1.46 -9.72 12.97
CA THR A 47 1.03 -10.04 14.35
C THR A 47 0.74 -8.80 15.21
N GLY A 48 0.70 -7.63 14.59
CA GLY A 48 0.48 -6.36 15.27
C GLY A 48 -0.99 -6.15 15.66
N ASN A 49 -1.23 -5.19 16.56
CA ASN A 49 -2.57 -4.75 16.91
C ASN A 49 -3.26 -4.14 15.68
N GLN A 50 -4.38 -4.72 15.26
CA GLN A 50 -5.14 -4.28 14.08
C GLN A 50 -5.63 -2.83 14.23
N THR A 51 -6.05 -2.43 15.44
CA THR A 51 -6.50 -1.06 15.71
C THR A 51 -5.36 -0.06 15.50
N LEU A 52 -4.16 -0.37 16.01
CA LEU A 52 -2.98 0.46 15.81
C LEU A 52 -2.61 0.53 14.33
N PHE A 53 -2.71 -0.58 13.60
CA PHE A 53 -2.45 -0.61 12.16
C PHE A 53 -3.42 0.28 11.38
N ILE A 54 -4.72 0.19 11.65
CA ILE A 54 -5.75 1.03 11.01
C ILE A 54 -5.47 2.52 11.31
N PHE A 55 -5.11 2.85 12.54
CA PHE A 55 -4.76 4.22 12.93
C PHE A 55 -3.52 4.73 12.18
N CYS A 56 -2.45 3.92 12.10
CA CYS A 56 -1.25 4.27 11.33
C CYS A 56 -1.55 4.41 9.83
N ALA A 57 -2.41 3.55 9.27
CA ALA A 57 -2.85 3.63 7.89
C ALA A 57 -3.63 4.92 7.59
N PHE A 58 -4.52 5.31 8.51
CA PHE A 58 -5.23 6.58 8.43
C PHE A 58 -4.26 7.77 8.44
N LEU A 59 -3.33 7.80 9.39
CA LEU A 59 -2.33 8.87 9.48
C LEU A 59 -1.45 8.93 8.23
N LEU A 60 -1.09 7.78 7.66
CA LEU A 60 -0.32 7.71 6.41
C LEU A 60 -1.07 8.41 5.26
N GLY A 61 -2.32 8.00 5.01
CA GLY A 61 -3.13 8.58 3.95
C GLY A 61 -3.43 10.05 4.20
N LEU A 62 -3.76 10.44 5.44
CA LEU A 62 -4.00 11.83 5.83
C LEU A 62 -2.75 12.70 5.59
N SER A 63 -1.55 12.18 5.86
CA SER A 63 -0.32 12.91 5.55
C SER A 63 -0.18 13.18 4.07
N ILE A 64 -0.50 12.22 3.21
CA ILE A 64 -0.50 12.41 1.75
C ILE A 64 -1.57 13.44 1.35
N ASP A 65 -2.78 13.31 1.89
CA ASP A 65 -3.89 14.25 1.59
C ASP A 65 -3.55 15.70 1.91
N ILE A 66 -2.82 15.97 3.01
CA ILE A 66 -2.38 17.32 3.39
C ILE A 66 -1.44 17.92 2.34
N PHE A 67 -0.56 17.11 1.74
CA PHE A 67 0.37 17.59 0.73
C PHE A 67 -0.23 17.68 -0.67
N GLU A 68 -1.24 16.86 -0.97
CA GLU A 68 -1.92 16.83 -2.28
C GLU A 68 -3.19 17.68 -2.33
N ASP A 69 -3.63 18.22 -1.19
CA ASP A 69 -4.92 18.92 -1.05
C ASP A 69 -6.11 18.07 -1.56
N SER A 70 -6.05 16.76 -1.28
CA SER A 70 -6.97 15.76 -1.86
C SER A 70 -8.21 15.48 -0.99
N GLY A 71 -8.39 16.19 0.14
CA GLY A 71 -9.63 16.17 0.91
C GLY A 71 -9.94 14.85 1.64
N GLY A 72 -8.93 14.00 1.93
CA GLY A 72 -9.11 12.75 2.68
C GLY A 72 -9.29 11.50 1.83
N ILE A 73 -9.11 11.58 0.52
CA ILE A 73 -9.25 10.45 -0.42
C ILE A 73 -8.22 9.36 -0.15
N ASN A 74 -6.95 9.76 0.06
CA ASN A 74 -5.87 8.84 0.38
C ASN A 74 -6.05 8.20 1.76
N ALA A 75 -6.52 8.97 2.76
CA ALA A 75 -6.85 8.46 4.09
C ALA A 75 -7.95 7.39 4.02
N ALA A 76 -9.02 7.64 3.26
CA ALA A 76 -10.12 6.70 3.07
C ALA A 76 -9.65 5.42 2.36
N ALA A 77 -8.85 5.53 1.31
CA ALA A 77 -8.30 4.38 0.58
C ALA A 77 -7.39 3.53 1.49
N CYS A 78 -6.53 4.16 2.30
CA CYS A 78 -5.70 3.48 3.28
C CYS A 78 -6.52 2.78 4.37
N LEU A 79 -7.59 3.41 4.87
CA LEU A 79 -8.48 2.81 5.87
C LEU A 79 -9.15 1.54 5.34
N VAL A 80 -9.74 1.60 4.14
CA VAL A 80 -10.39 0.43 3.52
C VAL A 80 -9.37 -0.68 3.30
N ALA A 81 -8.19 -0.38 2.72
CA ALA A 81 -7.12 -1.34 2.51
C ALA A 81 -6.66 -1.99 3.82
N ALA A 82 -6.50 -1.19 4.89
CA ALA A 82 -6.12 -1.69 6.20
C ALA A 82 -7.21 -2.58 6.83
N PHE A 83 -8.48 -2.23 6.67
CA PHE A 83 -9.59 -2.99 7.18
C PHE A 83 -9.72 -4.37 6.51
N VAL A 84 -9.52 -4.44 5.20
CA VAL A 84 -9.64 -5.68 4.42
C VAL A 84 -8.38 -6.56 4.53
N ARG A 85 -7.26 -6.01 4.98
CA ARG A 85 -5.96 -6.70 5.04
C ARG A 85 -5.98 -8.09 5.68
N PRO A 86 -6.64 -8.36 6.83
CA PRO A 86 -6.69 -9.70 7.41
C PRO A 86 -7.28 -10.75 6.46
N ASN A 87 -8.32 -10.39 5.72
CA ASN A 87 -8.94 -11.28 4.74
C ASN A 87 -8.00 -11.55 3.55
N LEU A 88 -7.26 -10.54 3.10
CA LEU A 88 -6.26 -10.69 2.03
C LEU A 88 -5.09 -11.59 2.47
N LEU A 89 -4.66 -11.47 3.72
CA LEU A 89 -3.63 -12.33 4.29
C LEU A 89 -4.10 -13.78 4.36
N ARG A 90 -5.32 -14.03 4.84
CA ARG A 90 -5.93 -15.38 4.86
C ARG A 90 -6.04 -15.99 3.47
N PHE A 91 -6.48 -15.20 2.50
CA PHE A 91 -6.60 -15.64 1.12
C PHE A 91 -5.25 -16.01 0.50
N SER A 92 -4.22 -15.18 0.71
CA SER A 92 -2.92 -15.32 0.06
C SER A 92 -2.00 -16.33 0.75
N PHE A 93 -2.06 -16.44 2.08
CA PHE A 93 -1.13 -17.24 2.90
C PHE A 93 -1.80 -18.38 3.67
N GLY A 94 -3.13 -18.52 3.58
CA GLY A 94 -3.91 -19.50 4.31
C GLY A 94 -4.16 -19.12 5.77
N VAL A 95 -4.87 -19.97 6.51
CA VAL A 95 -5.29 -19.72 7.91
C VAL A 95 -4.09 -19.68 8.87
N SER A 96 -2.98 -20.32 8.52
CA SER A 96 -1.78 -20.42 9.35
C SER A 96 -1.04 -19.08 9.57
N TYR A 97 -1.40 -18.02 8.85
CA TYR A 97 -0.72 -16.74 8.96
C TYR A 97 -0.88 -16.11 10.36
N ASP A 98 -1.99 -16.38 11.07
CA ASP A 98 -2.29 -15.84 12.40
C ASP A 98 -1.29 -16.29 13.47
N HIS A 99 -0.62 -17.43 13.25
CA HIS A 99 0.28 -18.07 14.22
C HIS A 99 1.77 -17.98 13.85
N GLN A 100 2.10 -17.39 12.70
CA GLN A 100 3.47 -17.33 12.21
C GLN A 100 3.92 -15.88 12.03
N ASN A 101 5.17 -15.60 12.47
CA ASN A 101 5.87 -14.34 12.14
C ASN A 101 6.26 -14.34 10.66
N ILE A 102 5.28 -14.23 9.78
CA ILE A 102 5.50 -14.20 8.34
C ILE A 102 6.18 -12.89 7.97
N ARG A 103 7.38 -13.00 7.39
CA ARG A 103 8.05 -11.88 6.73
C ARG A 103 7.76 -11.96 5.25
N LEU A 104 7.16 -10.92 4.70
CA LEU A 104 6.79 -10.86 3.27
C LEU A 104 7.98 -11.19 2.33
N ALA A 105 9.19 -10.87 2.76
CA ALA A 105 10.41 -11.19 2.01
C ALA A 105 10.62 -12.69 1.79
N ASN A 106 10.23 -13.53 2.76
CA ASN A 106 10.52 -14.97 2.78
C ASN A 106 9.34 -15.82 2.29
N THR A 107 8.25 -15.21 1.84
CA THR A 107 7.07 -15.93 1.35
C THR A 107 7.24 -16.38 -0.10
N PRO A 108 6.54 -17.46 -0.54
CA PRO A 108 6.51 -17.89 -1.93
C PRO A 108 6.08 -16.75 -2.86
N PHE A 109 6.71 -16.67 -4.03
CA PHE A 109 6.47 -15.56 -4.97
C PHE A 109 4.99 -15.41 -5.35
N GLY A 110 4.28 -16.51 -5.63
CA GLY A 110 2.87 -16.48 -6.00
C GLY A 110 1.97 -15.90 -4.90
N ALA A 111 2.13 -16.33 -3.66
CA ALA A 111 1.39 -15.80 -2.51
C ALA A 111 1.70 -14.31 -2.25
N LYS A 112 2.98 -13.96 -2.35
CA LYS A 112 3.45 -12.57 -2.26
C LYS A 112 2.81 -11.69 -3.33
N LEU A 113 2.85 -12.12 -4.59
CA LEU A 113 2.29 -11.39 -5.72
C LEU A 113 0.77 -11.23 -5.56
N SER A 114 0.06 -12.30 -5.18
CA SER A 114 -1.38 -12.28 -4.91
C SER A 114 -1.73 -11.23 -3.85
N TYR A 115 -1.04 -11.26 -2.70
CA TYR A 115 -1.27 -10.32 -1.60
C TYR A 115 -1.02 -8.86 -2.00
N ILE A 116 0.12 -8.60 -2.66
CA ILE A 116 0.49 -7.25 -3.11
C ILE A 116 -0.52 -6.73 -4.14
N SER A 117 -0.86 -7.55 -5.15
CA SER A 117 -1.77 -7.15 -6.22
C SER A 117 -3.18 -6.86 -5.70
N LEU A 118 -3.71 -7.72 -4.82
CA LEU A 118 -5.04 -7.51 -4.23
C LEU A 118 -5.09 -6.25 -3.36
N MET A 119 -4.06 -6.04 -2.52
CA MET A 119 -3.98 -4.84 -1.67
C MET A 119 -3.93 -3.58 -2.52
N VAL A 120 -3.08 -3.55 -3.55
CA VAL A 120 -2.95 -2.42 -4.47
C VAL A 120 -4.24 -2.18 -5.24
N LEU A 121 -4.88 -3.23 -5.77
CA LEU A 121 -6.14 -3.11 -6.50
C LEU A 121 -7.25 -2.50 -5.64
N ILE A 122 -7.44 -2.99 -4.41
CA ILE A 122 -8.46 -2.46 -3.51
C ILE A 122 -8.17 -0.99 -3.17
N HIS A 123 -6.92 -0.70 -2.80
CA HIS A 123 -6.50 0.67 -2.49
C HIS A 123 -6.76 1.63 -3.66
N HIS A 124 -6.30 1.29 -4.87
CA HIS A 124 -6.42 2.15 -6.05
C HIS A 124 -7.87 2.27 -6.52
N PHE A 125 -8.65 1.20 -6.43
CA PHE A 125 -10.07 1.25 -6.79
C PHE A 125 -10.83 2.22 -5.89
N VAL A 126 -10.62 2.17 -4.58
CA VAL A 126 -11.25 3.11 -3.64
C VAL A 126 -10.77 4.54 -3.90
N LEU A 127 -9.46 4.73 -4.05
CA LEU A 127 -8.83 6.02 -4.30
C LEU A 127 -9.43 6.69 -5.55
N PHE A 128 -9.41 6.02 -6.70
CA PHE A 128 -9.90 6.60 -7.95
C PHE A 128 -11.43 6.71 -8.00
N SER A 129 -12.16 5.86 -7.28
CA SER A 129 -13.61 5.99 -7.14
C SER A 129 -13.98 7.25 -6.36
N LEU A 130 -13.25 7.59 -5.30
CA LEU A 130 -13.45 8.81 -4.53
C LEU A 130 -12.96 10.05 -5.29
N GLU A 131 -11.82 9.96 -5.98
CA GLU A 131 -11.28 11.06 -6.80
C GLU A 131 -12.25 11.50 -7.89
N MET A 132 -12.86 10.54 -8.60
CA MET A 132 -13.79 10.84 -9.68
C MET A 132 -15.22 11.16 -9.19
N PHE A 133 -15.61 10.58 -8.07
CA PHE A 133 -16.93 10.71 -7.42
C PHE A 133 -18.13 10.67 -8.38
N SER A 134 -18.02 9.90 -9.46
CA SER A 134 -19.04 9.80 -10.50
C SER A 134 -19.04 8.43 -11.19
N VAL A 135 -20.20 7.77 -11.20
CA VAL A 135 -20.38 6.46 -11.85
C VAL A 135 -20.22 6.55 -13.38
N SER A 136 -20.48 7.70 -13.97
CA SER A 136 -20.30 7.91 -15.42
C SER A 136 -18.84 7.73 -15.87
N HIS A 137 -17.89 7.87 -14.97
CA HIS A 137 -16.46 7.72 -15.25
C HIS A 137 -15.90 6.33 -14.92
N ILE A 138 -16.75 5.30 -14.74
CA ILE A 138 -16.33 3.95 -14.32
C ILE A 138 -15.22 3.37 -15.20
N ILE A 139 -15.27 3.57 -16.51
CA ILE A 139 -14.23 3.09 -17.44
C ILE A 139 -12.88 3.75 -17.14
N LEU A 140 -12.89 5.05 -16.83
CA LEU A 140 -11.67 5.79 -16.48
C LEU A 140 -11.13 5.34 -15.12
N ILE A 141 -12.01 5.13 -14.13
CA ILE A 141 -11.65 4.57 -12.81
C ILE A 141 -10.94 3.22 -12.99
N LEU A 142 -11.53 2.32 -13.78
CA LEU A 142 -10.93 1.00 -14.03
C LEU A 142 -9.58 1.10 -14.76
N LYS A 143 -9.45 1.98 -15.76
CA LYS A 143 -8.18 2.22 -16.45
C LYS A 143 -7.11 2.75 -15.49
N LYS A 144 -7.41 3.81 -14.73
CA LYS A 144 -6.48 4.36 -13.73
C LYS A 144 -6.08 3.30 -12.69
N THR A 145 -7.05 2.55 -12.16
CA THR A 145 -6.81 1.47 -11.18
C THR A 145 -5.87 0.41 -11.74
N LEU A 146 -6.09 -0.02 -12.99
CA LEU A 146 -5.31 -1.08 -13.60
C LEU A 146 -3.87 -0.60 -13.91
N PHE A 147 -3.72 0.50 -14.63
CA PHE A 147 -2.40 0.97 -15.08
C PHE A 147 -1.54 1.48 -13.92
N SER A 148 -2.09 2.35 -13.05
CA SER A 148 -1.37 2.80 -11.85
C SER A 148 -1.10 1.64 -10.88
N GLY A 149 -2.05 0.69 -10.79
CA GLY A 149 -1.88 -0.52 -9.99
C GLY A 149 -0.74 -1.40 -10.48
N ILE A 150 -0.65 -1.70 -11.78
CA ILE A 150 0.46 -2.48 -12.36
C ILE A 150 1.79 -1.77 -12.07
N PHE A 151 1.86 -0.46 -12.32
CA PHE A 151 3.08 0.31 -12.09
C PHE A 151 3.49 0.30 -10.60
N THR A 152 2.51 0.46 -9.70
CA THR A 152 2.74 0.37 -8.24
C THR A 152 3.22 -1.01 -7.82
N VAL A 153 2.62 -2.10 -8.33
CA VAL A 153 3.03 -3.48 -8.03
C VAL A 153 4.48 -3.72 -8.47
N ILE A 154 4.85 -3.29 -9.68
CA ILE A 154 6.22 -3.42 -10.19
C ILE A 154 7.20 -2.68 -9.27
N LEU A 155 6.91 -1.43 -8.89
CA LEU A 155 7.78 -0.66 -8.00
C LEU A 155 7.88 -1.28 -6.61
N ILE A 156 6.79 -1.80 -6.06
CA ILE A 156 6.79 -2.52 -4.78
C ILE A 156 7.68 -3.76 -4.86
N LEU A 157 7.54 -4.59 -5.90
CA LEU A 157 8.36 -5.78 -6.08
C LEU A 157 9.85 -5.43 -6.23
N LEU A 158 10.18 -4.41 -7.02
CA LEU A 158 11.54 -3.90 -7.15
C LEU A 158 12.08 -3.41 -5.80
N SER A 159 11.31 -2.63 -5.04
CA SER A 159 11.70 -2.17 -3.72
C SER A 159 11.95 -3.34 -2.76
N LEU A 160 11.09 -4.34 -2.76
CA LEU A 160 11.27 -5.53 -1.92
C LEU A 160 12.53 -6.32 -2.29
N THR A 161 12.86 -6.45 -3.58
CA THR A 161 14.07 -7.17 -4.00
C THR A 161 15.35 -6.40 -3.67
N LEU A 162 15.35 -5.08 -3.80
CA LEU A 162 16.50 -4.22 -3.51
C LEU A 162 16.80 -4.14 -2.01
N PHE A 163 15.76 -4.02 -1.18
CA PHE A 163 15.91 -3.84 0.27
C PHE A 163 15.90 -5.15 1.06
N THR A 164 15.61 -6.29 0.41
CA THR A 164 15.76 -7.59 1.06
C THR A 164 17.22 -8.01 1.03
N ARG A 165 17.96 -7.71 2.11
CA ARG A 165 19.28 -8.29 2.32
C ARG A 165 19.13 -9.81 2.35
N LYS A 166 19.68 -10.51 1.36
CA LYS A 166 19.89 -11.97 1.44
C LYS A 166 20.79 -12.23 2.67
N TYR A 167 20.19 -12.62 3.79
CA TYR A 167 20.96 -13.31 4.81
C TYR A 167 21.37 -14.65 4.20
N ARG A 168 22.63 -14.72 3.78
CA ARG A 168 23.33 -15.99 3.55
C ARG A 168 23.68 -16.60 4.89
#